data_6eb35663c6eeb4c063acaefa6123497c
#
_entry.id   6eb35663c6eeb4c063acaefa6123497c
#
_cell.length_a   1.000
_cell.length_b   1.000
_cell.length_c   1.000
_cell.angle_alpha   90.00
_cell.angle_beta   90.00
_cell.angle_gamma   90.00
#
_symmetry.space_group_name_H-M   'P 1'
#
loop_
_entity.id
_entity.type
_entity.pdbx_description
1 polymer ?
#
loop_
_entity_poly.entity_id
_entity_poly.type
_entity_poly.pdbx_seq_one_letter_code
_entity_poly.pdbx_strand_id
1 'polypeptide(L)'
;MNEIQDGSGNVFEDLGFASEEAAELKIKSDLAFVINGIIKHRHLTQSEAKELLGATQADVSRLANGKIAGFTIERLFRYLRRLDRDFIITVKKKPNSRSQAIAQVRA
;
A
#
# COMPACT_ATOMS: atom_id res chain seq x y z
N MET A 1 15.92 12.71 2.07
CA MET A 1 15.96 12.30 2.34
C MET A 1 16.00 11.74 2.85
N ASN A 2 15.87 11.60 3.20
CA ASN A 2 15.76 11.16 3.70
C ASN A 2 15.94 10.59 4.54
N GLU A 3 15.83 10.78 4.96
CA GLU A 3 15.76 10.43 5.64
C GLU A 3 15.66 9.65 6.30
N ILE A 4 15.12 9.82 6.06
CA ILE A 4 14.93 8.81 6.81
C ILE A 4 15.85 7.76 7.29
N GLN A 5 16.72 7.78 7.42
CA GLN A 5 17.46 6.93 7.79
C GLN A 5 17.75 6.25 9.01
N ASP A 6 17.36 6.65 10.08
CA ASP A 6 17.65 6.07 11.35
C ASP A 6 16.88 4.81 11.67
N GLY A 7 15.76 4.60 11.04
CA GLY A 7 14.98 3.39 11.22
C GLY A 7 15.31 2.34 10.17
N SER A 8 14.55 1.27 10.19
CA SER A 8 14.68 0.18 9.24
C SER A 8 14.20 0.55 7.82
N GLY A 9 13.63 1.72 7.66
CA GLY A 9 12.93 2.10 6.45
C GLY A 9 11.47 1.66 6.45
N ASN A 10 11.03 1.04 7.52
CA ASN A 10 9.65 0.56 7.68
C ASN A 10 9.11 1.07 9.01
N VAL A 11 8.19 2.03 8.92
CA VAL A 11 7.63 2.67 10.12
C VAL A 11 6.92 1.66 11.02
N PHE A 12 6.34 0.61 10.45
CA PHE A 12 5.62 -0.39 11.24
C PHE A 12 6.58 -1.22 12.07
N GLU A 13 7.77 -1.53 11.54
CA GLU A 13 8.81 -2.22 12.27
C GLU A 13 9.31 -1.34 13.42
N ASP A 14 9.50 -0.06 13.14
CA ASP A 14 9.94 0.91 14.15
C ASP A 14 8.89 1.07 15.27
N LEU A 15 7.62 0.84 14.96
CA LEU A 15 6.54 0.88 15.96
C LEU A 15 6.40 -0.43 16.75
N GLY A 16 7.24 -1.42 16.48
CA GLY A 16 7.28 -2.64 17.25
C GLY A 16 6.56 -3.84 16.63
N PHE A 17 6.06 -3.72 15.40
CA PHE A 17 5.47 -4.88 14.72
C PHE A 17 6.56 -5.87 14.34
N ALA A 18 6.21 -7.15 14.36
CA ALA A 18 7.11 -8.19 13.89
C ALA A 18 7.49 -7.92 12.43
N SER A 19 8.69 -8.34 12.05
CA SER A 19 9.26 -8.05 10.73
C SER A 19 8.34 -8.45 9.57
N GLU A 20 7.73 -9.64 9.65
CA GLU A 20 6.83 -10.12 8.58
C GLU A 20 5.55 -9.30 8.52
N GLU A 21 4.97 -9.00 9.66
CA GLU A 21 3.76 -8.18 9.74
C GLU A 21 4.05 -6.76 9.27
N ALA A 22 5.20 -6.22 9.66
CA ALA A 22 5.61 -4.88 9.24
C ALA A 22 5.79 -4.79 7.73
N ALA A 23 6.36 -5.83 7.11
CA ALA A 23 6.52 -5.89 5.66
C ALA A 23 5.16 -5.87 4.96
N GLU A 24 4.21 -6.63 5.46
CA GLU A 24 2.86 -6.71 4.93
C GLU A 24 2.12 -5.38 5.05
N LEU A 25 2.21 -4.76 6.23
CA LEU A 25 1.57 -3.47 6.47
C LEU A 25 2.16 -2.38 5.58
N LYS A 26 3.47 -2.44 5.34
CA LYS A 26 4.12 -1.48 4.45
C LYS A 26 3.60 -1.61 3.03
N ILE A 27 3.46 -2.83 2.51
CA ILE A 27 2.88 -3.03 1.17
C ILE A 27 1.47 -2.48 1.11
N LYS A 28 0.63 -2.80 2.09
CA LYS A 28 -0.75 -2.31 2.14
C LYS A 28 -0.80 -0.79 2.18
N SER A 29 0.06 -0.18 2.99
CA SER A 29 0.14 1.26 3.12
C SER A 29 0.54 1.91 1.79
N ASP A 30 1.56 1.37 1.14
CA ASP A 30 2.04 1.89 -0.13
C ASP A 30 0.98 1.75 -1.23
N LEU A 31 0.30 0.61 -1.28
CA LEU A 31 -0.76 0.39 -2.26
C LEU A 31 -1.94 1.32 -2.01
N ALA A 32 -2.35 1.50 -0.76
CA ALA A 32 -3.43 2.42 -0.42
C ALA A 32 -3.06 3.85 -0.80
N PHE A 33 -1.80 4.25 -0.59
CA PHE A 33 -1.33 5.56 -0.98
C PHE A 33 -1.46 5.78 -2.48
N VAL A 34 -1.06 4.79 -3.28
CA VAL A 34 -1.19 4.86 -4.74
C VAL A 34 -2.65 4.95 -5.15
N ILE A 35 -3.51 4.11 -4.58
CA ILE A 35 -4.95 4.10 -4.88
C ILE A 35 -5.57 5.46 -4.56
N ASN A 36 -5.30 5.98 -3.37
CA ASN A 36 -5.83 7.28 -2.95
C ASN A 36 -5.32 8.40 -3.86
N GLY A 37 -4.06 8.32 -4.28
CA GLY A 37 -3.49 9.28 -5.22
C GLY A 37 -4.22 9.30 -6.55
N ILE A 38 -4.57 8.14 -7.08
CA ILE A 38 -5.31 8.02 -8.34
C ILE A 38 -6.71 8.59 -8.19
N ILE A 39 -7.40 8.24 -7.11
CA ILE A 39 -8.75 8.74 -6.83
C ILE A 39 -8.73 10.27 -6.76
N LYS A 40 -7.76 10.82 -6.05
CA LYS A 40 -7.63 12.26 -5.89
C LYS A 40 -7.29 12.93 -7.22
N HIS A 41 -6.34 12.39 -7.96
CA HIS A 41 -5.92 12.94 -9.25
C HIS A 41 -7.06 12.96 -10.26
N ARG A 42 -7.91 11.93 -10.23
CA ARG A 42 -9.07 11.84 -11.13
C ARG A 42 -10.29 12.58 -10.58
N HIS A 43 -10.17 13.24 -9.45
CA HIS A 43 -11.24 14.01 -8.81
C HIS A 43 -12.51 13.19 -8.56
N LEU A 44 -12.33 11.92 -8.19
CA LEU A 44 -13.46 11.05 -7.90
C LEU A 44 -14.02 11.35 -6.51
N THR A 45 -15.34 11.42 -6.42
CA THR A 45 -16.01 11.46 -5.12
C THR A 45 -15.91 10.08 -4.47
N GLN A 46 -16.20 10.00 -3.17
CA GLN A 46 -16.25 8.69 -2.49
C GLN A 46 -17.29 7.77 -3.13
N SER A 47 -18.42 8.32 -3.54
CA SER A 47 -19.47 7.56 -4.22
C SER A 47 -18.98 7.01 -5.56
N GLU A 48 -18.31 7.85 -6.34
CA GLU A 48 -17.74 7.41 -7.62
C GLU A 48 -16.66 6.37 -7.44
N ALA A 49 -15.77 6.58 -6.45
CA ALA A 49 -14.72 5.63 -6.14
C ALA A 49 -15.30 4.28 -5.70
N LYS A 50 -16.34 4.31 -4.87
CA LYS A 50 -17.02 3.11 -4.42
C LYS A 50 -17.53 2.29 -5.61
N GLU A 51 -18.19 2.94 -6.54
CA GLU A 51 -18.73 2.25 -7.73
C GLU A 51 -17.60 1.70 -8.60
N LEU A 52 -16.59 2.50 -8.86
CA LEU A 52 -15.49 2.10 -9.72
C LEU A 52 -14.69 0.94 -9.14
N LEU A 53 -14.41 0.99 -7.84
CA LEU A 53 -13.64 -0.06 -7.17
C LEU A 53 -14.46 -1.31 -6.87
N GLY A 54 -15.78 -1.21 -6.91
CA GLY A 54 -16.62 -2.30 -6.45
C GLY A 54 -16.50 -2.50 -4.94
N ALA A 55 -16.32 -1.40 -4.22
CA ALA A 55 -16.10 -1.41 -2.77
C ALA A 55 -17.32 -0.90 -2.03
N THR A 56 -17.32 -1.04 -0.71
CA THR A 56 -18.34 -0.40 0.12
C THR A 56 -17.89 1.02 0.44
N GLN A 57 -18.85 1.87 0.83
CA GLN A 57 -18.50 3.22 1.24
C GLN A 57 -17.60 3.21 2.47
N ALA A 58 -17.84 2.27 3.40
CA ALA A 58 -16.98 2.11 4.57
C ALA A 58 -15.54 1.81 4.17
N ASP A 59 -15.34 0.96 3.17
CA ASP A 59 -14.00 0.61 2.69
C ASP A 59 -13.32 1.80 2.02
N VAL A 60 -14.05 2.57 1.21
CA VAL A 60 -13.49 3.77 0.59
C VAL A 60 -13.07 4.77 1.67
N SER A 61 -13.88 4.93 2.70
CA SER A 61 -13.56 5.80 3.84
C SER A 61 -12.33 5.31 4.59
N ARG A 62 -12.21 4.00 4.83
CA ARG A 62 -11.03 3.44 5.49
C ARG A 62 -9.77 3.68 4.67
N LEU A 63 -9.84 3.46 3.36
CA LEU A 63 -8.69 3.74 2.48
C LEU A 63 -8.27 5.20 2.58
N ALA A 64 -9.25 6.10 2.51
CA ALA A 64 -8.98 7.54 2.56
C ALA A 64 -8.35 7.96 3.88
N ASN A 65 -8.66 7.25 4.97
CA ASN A 65 -8.16 7.57 6.30
C ASN A 65 -6.94 6.73 6.71
N GLY A 66 -6.38 5.96 5.79
CA GLY A 66 -5.19 5.17 6.07
C GLY A 66 -5.42 3.96 6.97
N LYS A 67 -6.66 3.53 7.13
CA LYS A 67 -6.99 2.36 7.98
C LYS A 67 -6.89 1.09 7.13
N ILE A 68 -5.67 0.62 6.96
CA ILE A 68 -5.33 -0.41 5.97
C ILE A 68 -5.34 -1.83 6.51
N ALA A 69 -5.31 -2.01 7.82
CA ALA A 69 -5.10 -3.33 8.44
C ALA A 69 -6.17 -4.35 8.03
N GLY A 70 -7.39 -3.90 7.78
CA GLY A 70 -8.49 -4.79 7.41
C GLY A 70 -8.54 -5.18 5.95
N PHE A 71 -7.63 -4.66 5.13
CA PHE A 71 -7.58 -5.01 3.72
C PHE A 71 -6.56 -6.12 3.48
N THR A 72 -6.86 -6.98 2.50
CA THR A 72 -5.87 -7.93 2.00
C THR A 72 -5.10 -7.27 0.84
N ILE A 73 -3.88 -7.74 0.60
CA ILE A 73 -3.08 -7.25 -0.53
C ILE A 73 -3.80 -7.56 -1.84
N GLU A 74 -4.40 -8.73 -1.95
CA GLU A 74 -5.14 -9.15 -3.14
C GLU A 74 -6.29 -8.20 -3.45
N ARG A 75 -6.95 -7.73 -2.42
CA ARG A 75 -8.07 -6.80 -2.58
C ARG A 75 -7.59 -5.45 -3.09
N LEU A 76 -6.44 -4.99 -2.61
CA LEU A 76 -5.83 -3.75 -3.07
C LEU A 76 -5.36 -3.88 -4.52
N PHE A 77 -4.83 -5.04 -4.91
CA PHE A 77 -4.49 -5.33 -6.30
C PHE A 77 -5.74 -5.25 -7.19
N ARG A 78 -6.85 -5.79 -6.71
CA ARG A 78 -8.12 -5.74 -7.44
C ARG A 78 -8.56 -4.30 -7.67
N TYR A 79 -8.43 -3.46 -6.67
CA TYR A 79 -8.78 -2.04 -6.80
C TYR A 79 -7.92 -1.35 -7.85
N LEU A 80 -6.63 -1.65 -7.89
CA LEU A 80 -5.74 -1.09 -8.90
C LEU A 80 -6.16 -1.49 -10.31
N ARG A 81 -6.54 -2.75 -10.49
CA ARG A 81 -7.04 -3.21 -11.78
C ARG A 81 -8.32 -2.49 -12.17
N ARG A 82 -9.19 -2.23 -11.23
CA ARG A 82 -10.42 -1.47 -11.47
C ARG A 82 -10.13 -0.02 -11.84
N LEU A 83 -8.96 0.48 -11.46
CA LEU A 83 -8.49 1.82 -11.81
C LEU A 83 -7.66 1.82 -13.10
N ASP A 84 -7.70 0.73 -13.84
CA ASP A 84 -6.95 0.54 -15.10
C ASP A 84 -5.44 0.67 -14.90
N ARG A 85 -4.96 0.16 -13.79
CA ARG A 85 -3.52 0.14 -13.51
C ARG A 85 -2.97 -1.26 -13.65
N ASP A 86 -1.86 -1.37 -14.38
CA ASP A 86 -1.04 -2.57 -14.35
C ASP A 86 -0.24 -2.57 -13.06
N PHE A 87 0.05 -3.75 -12.54
CA PHE A 87 1.06 -3.87 -11.51
C PHE A 87 2.00 -5.00 -11.88
N ILE A 88 3.28 -4.77 -11.65
CA ILE A 88 4.35 -5.69 -12.01
C ILE A 88 5.09 -6.06 -10.74
N ILE A 89 5.23 -7.35 -10.50
CA ILE A 89 5.93 -7.84 -9.32
C ILE A 89 7.31 -8.32 -9.77
N THR A 90 8.35 -7.74 -9.18
CA THR A 90 9.72 -8.12 -9.45
C THR A 90 10.29 -8.78 -8.20
N VAL A 91 10.85 -9.97 -8.35
CA VAL A 91 11.49 -10.68 -7.24
C VAL A 91 12.98 -10.69 -7.49
N LYS A 92 13.74 -10.21 -6.50
CA LYS A 92 15.19 -10.09 -6.61
C LYS A 92 15.85 -10.76 -5.42
N LYS A 93 17.08 -11.21 -5.64
CA LYS A 93 17.90 -11.68 -4.54
C LYS A 93 18.25 -10.49 -3.64
N LYS A 94 18.12 -10.68 -2.32
CA LYS A 94 18.48 -9.66 -1.35
C LYS A 94 19.99 -9.37 -1.42
N PRO A 95 20.42 -8.08 -1.41
CA PRO A 95 21.85 -7.77 -1.28
C PRO A 95 22.41 -8.29 0.03
N ASN A 96 23.67 -8.73 0.00
CA ASN A 96 24.31 -9.24 1.21
C ASN A 96 24.49 -8.16 2.27
N SER A 97 24.46 -6.89 1.87
CA SER A 97 24.60 -5.76 2.80
C SER A 97 23.41 -5.56 3.72
N ARG A 98 22.27 -6.19 3.41
CA ARG A 98 21.08 -6.11 4.26
C ARG A 98 20.84 -7.42 4.98
N SER A 99 20.41 -7.33 6.23
CA SER A 99 20.10 -8.52 7.03
C SER A 99 18.73 -9.13 6.68
N GLN A 100 17.82 -8.34 6.14
CA GLN A 100 16.47 -8.80 5.83
C GLN A 100 16.07 -8.43 4.41
N ALA A 101 15.21 -9.26 3.84
CA ALA A 101 14.57 -8.94 2.58
C ALA A 101 13.52 -7.85 2.81
N ILE A 102 13.27 -7.04 1.82
CA ILE A 102 12.26 -5.99 1.89
C ILE A 102 11.18 -6.21 0.83
N ALA A 103 10.02 -5.62 1.07
CA ALA A 103 8.97 -5.52 0.09
C ALA A 103 8.78 -4.04 -0.23
N GLN A 104 8.62 -3.72 -1.50
CA GLN A 104 8.62 -2.34 -1.95
C GLN A 104 7.61 -2.16 -3.08
N VAL A 105 6.84 -1.08 -3.00
CA VAL A 105 5.91 -0.70 -4.06
C VAL A 105 6.46 0.55 -4.73
N ARG A 106 6.52 0.52 -6.05
CA ARG A 106 6.92 1.67 -6.85
C ARG A 106 5.79 2.01 -7.80
N ALA A 107 5.43 3.28 -7.85
CA ALA A 107 4.37 3.76 -8.72
C ALA A 107 4.89 4.76 -9.73
#